data_6644e71c2ce029c0ac7314cc39234324
#
_entry.id   6644e71c2ce029c0ac7314cc39234324
#
_cell.length_a   1.000
_cell.length_b   1.000
_cell.length_c   1.000
_cell.angle_alpha   90.00
_cell.angle_beta   90.00
_cell.angle_gamma   90.00
#
_symmetry.space_group_name_H-M   'P 1'
#
loop_
_entity.id
_entity.type
_entity.pdbx_description
1 polymer ?
#
loop_
_entity_poly.entity_id
_entity_poly.type
_entity_poly.pdbx_seq_one_letter_code
_entity_poly.pdbx_strand_id
1 'polypeptide(L)'
;MPTIQPREETVFFHDRLGHRIAAVLARPEQTTDHVAVLCHGFLSHKNSSSNQALTELLIGRGIATFRFDCFGHGDSDGPFAKLTTTIGVGQALAALHYLLTRGYHRLGLVGSSFGGLLSILAAADWTRMHTSKPASIPPLA
;
A
#
# COMPACT_ATOMS: atom_id res chain seq x y z
N MET A 1 30.06 -3.78 6.55
CA MET A 1 28.88 -3.13 7.14
C MET A 1 27.72 -4.09 7.10
N PRO A 2 27.12 -4.38 8.24
CA PRO A 2 25.91 -5.20 8.22
C PRO A 2 24.82 -4.46 7.48
N THR A 3 24.16 -5.14 6.56
CA THR A 3 22.98 -4.61 5.88
C THR A 3 21.85 -4.53 6.91
N ILE A 4 21.25 -3.34 7.06
CA ILE A 4 20.11 -3.19 7.95
C ILE A 4 18.93 -3.91 7.28
N GLN A 5 18.49 -5.01 7.88
CA GLN A 5 17.32 -5.72 7.41
C GLN A 5 16.07 -5.01 7.92
N PRO A 6 15.11 -4.68 7.03
CA PRO A 6 13.87 -4.10 7.48
C PRO A 6 13.10 -5.11 8.33
N ARG A 7 12.36 -4.62 9.32
CA ARG A 7 11.44 -5.46 10.09
C ARG A 7 10.20 -5.66 9.27
N GLU A 8 9.97 -6.89 8.82
CA GLU A 8 8.85 -7.21 7.95
C GLU A 8 7.79 -8.00 8.71
N GLU A 9 6.55 -7.63 8.49
CA GLU A 9 5.38 -8.30 9.05
C GLU A 9 4.43 -8.61 7.91
N THR A 10 4.07 -9.89 7.77
CA THR A 10 3.02 -10.29 6.83
C THR A 10 1.68 -9.99 7.48
N VAL A 11 0.82 -9.27 6.77
CA VAL A 11 -0.51 -8.91 7.24
C VAL A 11 -1.54 -9.22 6.17
N PHE A 12 -2.77 -9.42 6.62
CA PHE A 12 -3.93 -9.55 5.73
C PHE A 12 -4.93 -8.49 6.11
N PHE A 13 -5.51 -7.85 5.10
CA PHE A 13 -6.59 -6.90 5.31
C PHE A 13 -7.69 -7.18 4.31
N HIS A 14 -8.85 -6.56 4.49
CA HIS A 14 -10.01 -6.78 3.62
C HIS A 14 -10.42 -5.47 2.96
N ASP A 15 -10.80 -5.56 1.69
CA ASP A 15 -11.40 -4.43 1.00
C ASP A 15 -12.90 -4.35 1.33
N ARG A 16 -13.59 -3.33 0.78
CA ARG A 16 -15.02 -3.13 1.03
C ARG A 16 -15.89 -4.30 0.59
N LEU A 17 -15.42 -5.06 -0.38
CA LEU A 17 -16.15 -6.21 -0.91
C LEU A 17 -15.87 -7.51 -0.14
N GLY A 18 -15.02 -7.43 0.89
CA GLY A 18 -14.68 -8.59 1.71
C GLY A 18 -13.56 -9.45 1.16
N HIS A 19 -12.87 -9.01 0.10
CA HIS A 19 -11.74 -9.75 -0.42
C HIS A 19 -10.56 -9.68 0.55
N ARG A 20 -9.91 -10.81 0.78
CA ARG A 20 -8.72 -10.90 1.64
C ARG A 20 -7.49 -10.55 0.82
N ILE A 21 -6.75 -9.58 1.28
CA ILE A 21 -5.59 -9.04 0.58
C ILE A 21 -4.34 -9.23 1.42
N ALA A 22 -3.33 -9.84 0.82
CA ALA A 22 -2.05 -10.11 1.47
C ALA A 22 -1.09 -8.94 1.28
N ALA A 23 -0.40 -8.58 2.34
CA ALA A 23 0.54 -7.47 2.32
C ALA A 23 1.75 -7.73 3.21
N VAL A 24 2.80 -6.96 3.00
CA VAL A 24 3.96 -6.92 3.88
C VAL A 24 4.16 -5.48 4.33
N LEU A 25 4.13 -5.29 5.64
CA LEU A 25 4.50 -4.02 6.26
C LEU A 25 5.97 -4.11 6.66
N ALA A 26 6.81 -3.31 6.04
CA ALA A 26 8.23 -3.21 6.38
C ALA A 26 8.48 -1.90 7.13
N ARG A 27 9.20 -1.99 8.24
CA ARG A 27 9.40 -0.85 9.15
C ARG A 27 10.88 -0.60 9.37
N PRO A 28 11.30 0.68 9.46
CA PRO A 28 12.65 0.99 9.95
C PRO A 28 12.75 0.68 11.43
N GLU A 29 13.99 0.63 11.95
CA GLU A 29 14.20 0.43 13.40
C GLU A 29 13.57 1.53 14.22
N GLN A 30 13.69 2.76 13.75
CA GLN A 30 13.11 3.91 14.44
C GLN A 30 11.61 3.99 14.15
N THR A 31 10.85 4.36 15.16
CA THR A 31 9.40 4.57 15.00
C THR A 31 9.15 5.69 14.00
N THR A 32 8.20 5.46 13.10
CA THR A 32 7.79 6.45 12.10
C THR A 32 6.27 6.41 11.93
N ASP A 33 5.68 7.57 11.63
CA ASP A 33 4.28 7.67 11.22
C ASP A 33 4.13 7.80 9.70
N HIS A 34 5.24 7.70 8.96
CA HIS A 34 5.28 7.88 7.51
C HIS A 34 5.37 6.52 6.83
N VAL A 35 4.42 6.24 5.93
CA VAL A 35 4.38 4.98 5.18
C VAL A 35 4.03 5.22 3.72
N ALA A 36 4.68 4.49 2.83
CA ALA A 36 4.37 4.47 1.40
C ALA A 36 3.70 3.14 1.05
N VAL A 37 2.54 3.22 0.40
CA VAL A 37 1.84 2.05 -0.14
C VAL A 37 2.37 1.81 -1.55
N LEU A 38 2.84 0.59 -1.82
CA LEU A 38 3.43 0.23 -3.10
C LEU A 38 2.44 -0.64 -3.89
N CYS A 39 2.05 -0.15 -5.06
CA CYS A 39 1.08 -0.80 -5.94
C CYS A 39 1.79 -1.36 -7.17
N HIS A 40 1.82 -2.70 -7.30
CA HIS A 40 2.49 -3.35 -8.42
C HIS A 40 1.66 -3.32 -9.71
N GLY A 41 2.31 -3.64 -10.84
CA GLY A 41 1.64 -3.75 -12.13
C GLY A 41 1.00 -5.13 -12.36
N PHE A 42 0.30 -5.27 -13.49
CA PHE A 42 -0.31 -6.54 -13.87
C PHE A 42 0.71 -7.67 -13.90
N LEU A 43 0.30 -8.85 -13.41
CA LEU A 43 1.10 -10.08 -13.38
C LEU A 43 2.36 -9.97 -12.53
N SER A 44 2.48 -8.91 -11.74
CA SER A 44 3.54 -8.77 -10.75
C SER A 44 3.02 -9.23 -9.37
N HIS A 45 3.66 -8.82 -8.31
CA HIS A 45 3.28 -9.17 -6.94
C HIS A 45 3.99 -8.25 -5.95
N LYS A 46 3.59 -8.35 -4.67
CA LYS A 46 4.13 -7.49 -3.61
C LYS A 46 5.64 -7.62 -3.40
N ASN A 47 6.19 -8.80 -3.69
CA ASN A 47 7.62 -9.10 -3.46
C ASN A 47 8.47 -9.00 -4.73
N SER A 48 8.04 -8.22 -5.72
CA SER A 48 8.84 -8.00 -6.92
C SER A 48 10.19 -7.35 -6.57
N SER A 49 11.17 -7.53 -7.45
CA SER A 49 12.49 -6.93 -7.24
C SER A 49 12.41 -5.40 -7.12
N SER A 50 11.54 -4.76 -7.90
CA SER A 50 11.32 -3.31 -7.83
C SER A 50 10.76 -2.89 -6.47
N ASN A 51 9.76 -3.61 -5.97
CA ASN A 51 9.17 -3.32 -4.67
C ASN A 51 10.15 -3.55 -3.53
N GLN A 52 10.97 -4.58 -3.62
CA GLN A 52 11.99 -4.84 -2.60
C GLN A 52 13.09 -3.78 -2.60
N ALA A 53 13.56 -3.37 -3.79
CA ALA A 53 14.55 -2.31 -3.90
C ALA A 53 14.01 -0.98 -3.37
N LEU A 54 12.77 -0.64 -3.70
CA LEU A 54 12.14 0.59 -3.20
C LEU A 54 11.92 0.53 -1.69
N THR A 55 11.57 -0.64 -1.16
CA THR A 55 11.45 -0.84 0.29
C THR A 55 12.77 -0.52 0.98
N GLU A 56 13.88 -1.06 0.51
CA GLU A 56 15.19 -0.78 1.11
C GLU A 56 15.53 0.71 1.09
N LEU A 57 15.27 1.38 -0.04
CA LEU A 57 15.55 2.81 -0.17
C LEU A 57 14.72 3.64 0.81
N LEU A 58 13.43 3.35 0.91
CA LEU A 58 12.53 4.12 1.78
C LEU A 58 12.79 3.84 3.26
N ILE A 59 13.02 2.58 3.62
CA ILE A 59 13.42 2.22 4.99
C ILE A 59 14.69 2.97 5.40
N GLY A 60 15.66 3.07 4.50
CA GLY A 60 16.89 3.83 4.74
C GLY A 60 16.65 5.32 4.97
N ARG A 61 15.50 5.83 4.57
CA ARG A 61 15.07 7.22 4.79
C ARG A 61 14.08 7.38 5.94
N GLY A 62 13.86 6.33 6.71
CA GLY A 62 12.94 6.36 7.85
C GLY A 62 11.47 6.29 7.47
N ILE A 63 11.16 5.78 6.28
CA ILE A 63 9.80 5.65 5.78
C ILE A 63 9.44 4.16 5.72
N ALA A 64 8.35 3.77 6.37
CA ALA A 64 7.84 2.41 6.27
C ALA A 64 7.23 2.17 4.87
N THR A 65 7.16 0.91 4.47
CA THR A 65 6.50 0.54 3.21
C THR A 65 5.42 -0.49 3.47
N PHE A 66 4.35 -0.41 2.68
CA PHE A 66 3.25 -1.35 2.72
C PHE A 66 2.99 -1.81 1.30
N ARG A 67 3.47 -2.99 0.96
CA ARG A 67 3.30 -3.54 -0.39
C ARG A 67 2.29 -4.66 -0.35
N PHE A 68 1.29 -4.60 -1.20
CA PHE A 68 0.22 -5.60 -1.20
C PHE A 68 0.08 -6.26 -2.56
N ASP A 69 -0.45 -7.49 -2.56
CA ASP A 69 -0.83 -8.20 -3.78
C ASP A 69 -2.22 -7.75 -4.20
N CYS A 70 -2.35 -7.20 -5.40
CA CYS A 70 -3.66 -6.88 -5.96
C CYS A 70 -4.52 -8.13 -6.07
N PHE A 71 -5.83 -7.93 -6.13
CA PHE A 71 -6.79 -9.00 -6.37
C PHE A 71 -6.35 -9.89 -7.54
N GLY A 72 -6.36 -11.18 -7.32
CA GLY A 72 -5.96 -12.16 -8.35
C GLY A 72 -4.45 -12.34 -8.50
N HIS A 73 -3.64 -11.71 -7.64
CA HIS A 73 -2.20 -11.80 -7.68
C HIS A 73 -1.67 -12.36 -6.36
N GLY A 74 -0.52 -13.02 -6.42
CA GLY A 74 0.19 -13.50 -5.24
C GLY A 74 -0.70 -14.29 -4.29
N ASP A 75 -0.74 -13.85 -3.04
CA ASP A 75 -1.46 -14.53 -1.95
C ASP A 75 -2.83 -13.92 -1.66
N SER A 76 -3.27 -12.96 -2.46
CA SER A 76 -4.57 -12.32 -2.30
C SER A 76 -5.68 -13.14 -2.97
N ASP A 77 -6.93 -12.85 -2.57
CA ASP A 77 -8.10 -13.45 -3.21
C ASP A 77 -8.15 -13.14 -4.71
N GLY A 78 -8.90 -13.94 -5.44
CA GLY A 78 -9.09 -13.82 -6.89
C GLY A 78 -10.46 -14.30 -7.30
N PRO A 79 -10.64 -14.59 -8.58
CA PRO A 79 -9.62 -14.81 -9.61
C PRO A 79 -9.21 -13.53 -10.35
N PHE A 80 -8.01 -13.56 -10.92
CA PHE A 80 -7.47 -12.45 -11.70
C PHE A 80 -8.42 -11.94 -12.79
N ALA A 81 -9.14 -12.84 -13.44
CA ALA A 81 -10.06 -12.48 -14.52
C ALA A 81 -11.17 -11.51 -14.07
N LYS A 82 -11.44 -11.41 -12.78
CA LYS A 82 -12.45 -10.50 -12.21
C LYS A 82 -11.87 -9.18 -11.70
N LEU A 83 -10.58 -8.99 -11.81
CA LEU A 83 -9.96 -7.73 -11.42
C LEU A 83 -10.43 -6.61 -12.36
N THR A 84 -10.86 -5.52 -11.75
CA THR A 84 -11.18 -4.28 -12.46
C THR A 84 -10.40 -3.14 -11.83
N THR A 85 -10.31 -2.02 -12.53
CA THR A 85 -9.71 -0.80 -11.98
C THR A 85 -10.41 -0.38 -10.68
N THR A 86 -11.74 -0.47 -10.64
CA THR A 86 -12.52 -0.14 -9.45
C THR A 86 -12.14 -1.01 -8.26
N ILE A 87 -11.99 -2.32 -8.47
CA ILE A 87 -11.57 -3.24 -7.41
C ILE A 87 -10.16 -2.86 -6.92
N GLY A 88 -9.23 -2.64 -7.85
CA GLY A 88 -7.86 -2.28 -7.49
C GLY A 88 -7.78 -0.97 -6.71
N VAL A 89 -8.50 0.06 -7.14
CA VAL A 89 -8.58 1.34 -6.41
C VAL A 89 -9.15 1.11 -5.01
N GLY A 90 -10.20 0.32 -4.89
CA GLY A 90 -10.79 -0.02 -3.60
C GLY A 90 -9.80 -0.67 -2.65
N GLN A 91 -8.89 -1.48 -3.17
CA GLN A 91 -7.86 -2.13 -2.35
C GLN A 91 -6.78 -1.15 -1.91
N ALA A 92 -6.38 -0.23 -2.77
CA ALA A 92 -5.44 0.83 -2.38
C ALA A 92 -6.04 1.72 -1.28
N LEU A 93 -7.32 2.08 -1.41
CA LEU A 93 -8.02 2.84 -0.38
C LEU A 93 -8.13 2.06 0.93
N ALA A 94 -8.45 0.76 0.87
CA ALA A 94 -8.52 -0.09 2.05
C ALA A 94 -7.16 -0.18 2.75
N ALA A 95 -6.07 -0.25 1.98
CA ALA A 95 -4.72 -0.23 2.54
C ALA A 95 -4.45 1.05 3.31
N LEU A 96 -4.81 2.21 2.76
CA LEU A 96 -4.65 3.50 3.44
C LEU A 96 -5.44 3.54 4.76
N HIS A 97 -6.69 3.09 4.74
CA HIS A 97 -7.51 3.03 5.96
C HIS A 97 -6.93 2.08 7.00
N TYR A 98 -6.46 0.92 6.56
CA TYR A 98 -5.81 -0.04 7.45
C TYR A 98 -4.59 0.59 8.15
N LEU A 99 -3.78 1.32 7.39
CA LEU A 99 -2.57 1.93 7.93
C LEU A 99 -2.88 3.06 8.93
N LEU A 100 -3.99 3.78 8.75
CA LEU A 100 -4.45 4.73 9.77
C LEU A 100 -4.70 4.02 11.10
N THR A 101 -5.31 2.83 11.08
CA THR A 101 -5.55 2.07 12.31
C THR A 101 -4.27 1.58 12.96
N ARG A 102 -3.17 1.53 12.21
CA ARG A 102 -1.86 1.10 12.70
C ARG A 102 -1.00 2.28 13.17
N GLY A 103 -1.54 3.49 13.16
CA GLY A 103 -0.85 4.69 13.67
C GLY A 103 -0.06 5.46 12.63
N TYR A 104 -0.22 5.16 11.35
CA TYR A 104 0.45 5.91 10.29
C TYR A 104 -0.42 7.08 9.86
N HIS A 105 0.13 8.29 9.87
CA HIS A 105 -0.60 9.52 9.59
C HIS A 105 -0.08 10.28 8.38
N ARG A 106 1.09 9.91 7.88
CA ARG A 106 1.69 10.51 6.68
C ARG A 106 1.77 9.42 5.63
N LEU A 107 0.79 9.44 4.72
CA LEU A 107 0.54 8.36 3.77
C LEU A 107 0.97 8.78 2.38
N GLY A 108 1.68 7.90 1.69
CA GLY A 108 2.06 8.08 0.30
C GLY A 108 1.65 6.87 -0.53
N LEU A 109 1.55 7.08 -1.83
CA LEU A 109 1.26 6.02 -2.81
C LEU A 109 2.33 6.04 -3.89
N VAL A 110 2.83 4.87 -4.22
CA VAL A 110 3.80 4.68 -5.31
C VAL A 110 3.31 3.52 -6.15
N GLY A 111 3.31 3.68 -7.46
CA GLY A 111 2.84 2.62 -8.33
C GLY A 111 3.56 2.60 -9.65
N SER A 112 3.57 1.43 -10.29
CA SER A 112 4.16 1.19 -11.60
C SER A 112 3.10 0.61 -12.52
N SER A 113 2.97 1.16 -13.73
CA SER A 113 2.02 0.70 -14.75
C SER A 113 0.59 0.71 -14.19
N PHE A 114 -0.10 -0.43 -14.17
CA PHE A 114 -1.44 -0.55 -13.59
C PHE A 114 -1.48 -0.05 -12.15
N GLY A 115 -0.44 -0.38 -11.35
CA GLY A 115 -0.31 0.12 -9.98
C GLY A 115 -0.18 1.64 -9.93
N GLY A 116 0.44 2.26 -10.93
CA GLY A 116 0.50 3.71 -11.06
C GLY A 116 -0.88 4.32 -11.29
N LEU A 117 -1.68 3.70 -12.16
CA LEU A 117 -3.07 4.12 -12.38
C LEU A 117 -3.87 4.01 -11.08
N LEU A 118 -3.76 2.89 -10.37
CA LEU A 118 -4.44 2.71 -9.09
C LEU A 118 -4.04 3.79 -8.08
N SER A 119 -2.76 4.11 -8.03
CA SER A 119 -2.22 5.12 -7.10
C SER A 119 -2.81 6.50 -7.37
N ILE A 120 -2.88 6.90 -8.64
CA ILE A 120 -3.43 8.21 -9.02
C ILE A 120 -4.91 8.28 -8.69
N LEU A 121 -5.68 7.25 -9.06
CA LEU A 121 -7.12 7.23 -8.83
C LEU A 121 -7.44 7.13 -7.34
N ALA A 122 -6.69 6.33 -6.59
CA ALA A 122 -6.87 6.22 -5.15
C ALA A 122 -6.54 7.54 -4.45
N ALA A 123 -5.48 8.23 -4.86
CA ALA A 123 -5.13 9.53 -4.30
C ALA A 123 -6.23 10.55 -4.54
N ALA A 124 -6.79 10.59 -5.76
CA ALA A 124 -7.89 11.48 -6.10
C ALA A 124 -9.14 11.18 -5.25
N ASP A 125 -9.50 9.90 -5.12
CA ASP A 125 -10.66 9.49 -4.33
C ASP A 125 -10.45 9.78 -2.85
N TRP A 126 -9.27 9.50 -2.33
CA TRP A 126 -8.93 9.79 -0.93
C TRP A 126 -9.08 11.29 -0.64
N THR A 127 -8.53 12.13 -1.47
CA THR A 127 -8.61 13.59 -1.32
C THR A 127 -10.07 14.05 -1.36
N ARG A 128 -10.84 13.59 -2.33
CA ARG A 128 -12.26 13.95 -2.47
C ARG A 128 -13.07 13.52 -1.25
N MET A 129 -12.83 12.32 -0.73
CA MET A 129 -13.55 11.79 0.43
C MET A 129 -13.27 12.58 1.72
N HIS A 130 -12.13 13.25 1.79
CA HIS A 130 -11.67 13.88 3.03
C HIS A 130 -11.61 15.40 2.98
N THR A 131 -11.94 16.03 1.85
CA THR A 131 -11.89 17.51 1.73
C THR A 131 -13.05 18.20 2.43
N SER A 132 -14.18 17.51 2.63
CA SER A 132 -15.37 18.09 3.29
C SER A 132 -15.39 17.83 4.79
N LYS A 133 -14.43 17.08 5.33
CA LYS A 133 -14.33 16.78 6.75
C LYS A 133 -13.04 17.37 7.30
N PRO A 134 -13.11 18.39 8.18
CA PRO A 134 -11.87 18.92 8.70
C PRO A 134 -11.13 17.86 9.51
N ALA A 135 -9.99 17.53 9.06
CA ALA A 135 -8.77 17.30 9.80
C ALA A 135 -8.66 16.14 10.80
N SER A 136 -9.53 15.16 10.86
CA SER A 136 -9.24 13.93 11.59
C SER A 136 -8.48 12.90 10.76
N ILE A 137 -8.41 13.12 9.43
CA ILE A 137 -7.75 12.22 8.49
C ILE A 137 -6.70 13.00 7.73
N PRO A 138 -5.43 12.53 7.72
CA PRO A 138 -4.36 13.30 7.08
C PRO A 138 -4.48 13.29 5.57
N PRO A 139 -3.98 14.34 4.89
CA PRO A 139 -3.80 14.30 3.44
C PRO A 139 -2.72 13.30 3.07
N LEU A 140 -2.68 12.89 1.81
CA LEU A 140 -1.57 12.07 1.31
C LEU A 140 -0.29 12.90 1.27
N ALA A 141 0.81 12.24 1.62
CA ALA A 141 2.14 12.87 1.59
C ALA A 141 2.73 12.85 0.18
#